data_14136a0ec1005e9dc36e54d4946c1167
#
_entry.id   14136a0ec1005e9dc36e54d4946c1167
#
_cell.length_a   1.000
_cell.length_b   1.000
_cell.length_c   1.000
_cell.angle_alpha   90.00
_cell.angle_beta   90.00
_cell.angle_gamma   90.00
#
_symmetry.space_group_name_H-M   'P 1'
#
loop_
_entity.id
_entity.type
_entity.pdbx_description
1 polymer ?
#
loop_
_entity_poly.entity_id
_entity_poly.type
_entity_poly.pdbx_seq_one_letter_code
_entity_poly.pdbx_strand_id
1 'polypeptide(L)'
;AWNGMAISSLVSAFRATRNPKYLEVAQEAANVLLLKLWLPDKLVHSDISTQEGFLDDYAYVEKALLDLYDVDKNPRWLEKARDFNALVLQRFLEQDSGKFLYAARAASSASSSSSGSTQALASAKTYATTDGTWPGAAGVAIENLIRLDALPKVARDGTTGPDYLAIARRSLAASGRAMQEDPVAHASMLVALERLLRVRTSFGQN
;
A
#
# COMPACT_ATOMS: atom_id res chain seq x y z
N ALA A 1 1.77 -10.15 1.08
CA ALA A 1 2.11 -9.62 -0.26
C ALA A 1 1.64 -10.55 -1.37
N TRP A 2 2.04 -11.80 -1.39
CA TRP A 2 1.85 -12.74 -2.52
C TRP A 2 0.38 -12.94 -2.91
N ASN A 3 -0.53 -13.08 -1.94
CA ASN A 3 -1.96 -13.17 -2.22
C ASN A 3 -2.49 -11.91 -2.92
N GLY A 4 -2.04 -10.72 -2.51
CA GLY A 4 -2.40 -9.47 -3.19
C GLY A 4 -1.90 -9.45 -4.64
N MET A 5 -0.65 -9.86 -4.89
CA MET A 5 -0.11 -9.98 -6.24
C MET A 5 -0.88 -10.99 -7.09
N ALA A 6 -1.24 -12.15 -6.54
CA ALA A 6 -2.02 -13.17 -7.23
C ALA A 6 -3.42 -12.64 -7.63
N ILE A 7 -4.12 -11.95 -6.72
CA ILE A 7 -5.41 -11.33 -7.01
C ILE A 7 -5.28 -10.28 -8.12
N SER A 8 -4.27 -9.39 -8.05
CA SER A 8 -4.00 -8.41 -9.12
C SER A 8 -3.71 -9.06 -10.48
N SER A 9 -2.98 -10.19 -10.47
CA SER A 9 -2.68 -10.95 -11.69
C SER A 9 -3.93 -11.58 -12.30
N LEU A 10 -4.84 -12.12 -11.48
CA LEU A 10 -6.14 -12.65 -11.93
C LEU A 10 -7.03 -11.55 -12.52
N VAL A 11 -7.06 -10.36 -11.90
CA VAL A 11 -7.77 -9.19 -12.45
C VAL A 11 -7.17 -8.78 -13.79
N SER A 12 -5.84 -8.80 -13.93
CA SER A 12 -5.16 -8.51 -15.20
C SER A 12 -5.48 -9.54 -16.27
N ALA A 13 -5.53 -10.84 -15.92
CA ALA A 13 -5.96 -11.91 -16.81
C ALA A 13 -7.41 -11.73 -17.27
N PHE A 14 -8.31 -11.33 -16.38
CA PHE A 14 -9.70 -10.98 -16.75
C PHE A 14 -9.74 -9.79 -17.73
N ARG A 15 -8.96 -8.73 -17.48
CA ARG A 15 -8.89 -7.57 -18.41
C ARG A 15 -8.43 -7.98 -19.81
N ALA A 16 -7.45 -8.88 -19.90
CA ALA A 16 -6.88 -9.31 -21.16
C ALA A 16 -7.77 -10.30 -21.92
N THR A 17 -8.37 -11.27 -21.22
CA THR A 17 -9.07 -12.38 -21.84
C THR A 17 -10.61 -12.26 -21.87
N ARG A 18 -11.15 -11.38 -21.01
CA ARG A 18 -12.59 -11.24 -20.73
C ARG A 18 -13.24 -12.53 -20.19
N ASN A 19 -12.46 -13.51 -19.76
CA ASN A 19 -12.98 -14.73 -19.15
C ASN A 19 -13.40 -14.44 -17.69
N PRO A 20 -14.71 -14.54 -17.35
CA PRO A 20 -15.25 -14.19 -16.04
C PRO A 20 -14.69 -15.03 -14.91
N LYS A 21 -14.24 -16.26 -15.18
CA LYS A 21 -13.66 -17.14 -14.17
C LYS A 21 -12.47 -16.51 -13.44
N TYR A 22 -11.65 -15.71 -14.13
CA TYR A 22 -10.53 -15.03 -13.48
C TYR A 22 -11.01 -13.99 -12.48
N LEU A 23 -12.06 -13.25 -12.79
CA LEU A 23 -12.63 -12.27 -11.86
C LEU A 23 -13.30 -12.95 -10.66
N GLU A 24 -14.06 -14.02 -10.89
CA GLU A 24 -14.70 -14.81 -9.82
C GLU A 24 -13.66 -15.33 -8.82
N VAL A 25 -12.58 -15.95 -9.32
CA VAL A 25 -11.49 -16.46 -8.46
C VAL A 25 -10.77 -15.31 -7.73
N ALA A 26 -10.55 -14.16 -8.38
CA ALA A 26 -9.94 -13.00 -7.74
C ALA A 26 -10.80 -12.46 -6.59
N GLN A 27 -12.12 -12.36 -6.79
CA GLN A 27 -13.06 -11.90 -5.76
C GLN A 27 -13.15 -12.89 -4.61
N GLU A 28 -13.20 -14.20 -4.89
CA GLU A 28 -13.18 -15.24 -3.85
C GLU A 28 -11.90 -15.20 -3.02
N ALA A 29 -10.75 -15.13 -3.67
CA ALA A 29 -9.44 -15.01 -3.00
C ALA A 29 -9.37 -13.76 -2.11
N ALA A 30 -9.86 -12.61 -2.58
CA ALA A 30 -9.92 -11.39 -1.79
C ALA A 30 -10.85 -11.53 -0.57
N ASN A 31 -12.01 -12.17 -0.73
CA ASN A 31 -12.93 -12.42 0.38
C ASN A 31 -12.30 -13.33 1.44
N VAL A 32 -11.64 -14.42 1.03
CA VAL A 32 -10.96 -15.35 1.94
C VAL A 32 -9.81 -14.64 2.67
N LEU A 33 -9.02 -13.83 1.96
CA LEU A 33 -7.94 -13.04 2.56
C LEU A 33 -8.49 -12.11 3.63
N LEU A 34 -9.52 -11.32 3.32
CA LEU A 34 -10.13 -10.39 4.26
C LEU A 34 -10.75 -11.12 5.47
N LEU A 35 -11.34 -12.30 5.27
CA LEU A 35 -11.91 -13.08 6.36
C LEU A 35 -10.85 -13.65 7.30
N LYS A 36 -9.71 -14.12 6.76
CA LYS A 36 -8.71 -14.85 7.53
C LYS A 36 -7.59 -13.98 8.10
N LEU A 37 -7.17 -12.96 7.37
CA LEU A 37 -5.96 -12.19 7.67
C LEU A 37 -6.25 -10.77 8.14
N TRP A 38 -7.45 -10.23 7.87
CA TRP A 38 -7.83 -8.90 8.29
C TRP A 38 -8.47 -8.94 9.68
N LEU A 39 -7.77 -8.39 10.66
CA LEU A 39 -8.28 -8.15 12.02
C LEU A 39 -8.79 -6.70 12.13
N PRO A 40 -9.57 -6.34 13.15
CA PRO A 40 -10.14 -4.99 13.27
C PRO A 40 -9.14 -3.85 13.19
N ASP A 41 -7.90 -4.09 13.61
CA ASP A 41 -6.86 -3.07 13.75
C ASP A 41 -5.57 -3.35 12.98
N LYS A 42 -5.46 -4.51 12.31
CA LYS A 42 -4.25 -4.91 11.57
C LYS A 42 -4.50 -6.00 10.53
N LEU A 43 -3.58 -6.11 9.58
CA LEU A 43 -3.40 -7.28 8.73
C LEU A 43 -2.35 -8.20 9.36
N VAL A 44 -2.63 -9.49 9.51
CA VAL A 44 -1.61 -10.46 9.92
C VAL A 44 -0.85 -11.00 8.71
N HIS A 45 0.44 -11.30 8.93
CA HIS A 45 1.33 -11.78 7.87
C HIS A 45 0.90 -13.15 7.31
N SER A 46 0.38 -14.02 8.17
CA SER A 46 -0.13 -15.34 7.79
C SER A 46 -1.25 -15.80 8.73
N ASP A 47 -2.03 -16.78 8.30
CA ASP A 47 -3.13 -17.36 9.08
C ASP A 47 -2.68 -18.25 10.25
N ILE A 48 -1.41 -18.58 10.30
CA ILE A 48 -0.79 -19.37 11.40
C ILE A 48 0.00 -18.47 12.37
N SER A 49 -0.01 -17.16 12.18
CA SER A 49 0.78 -16.21 12.98
C SER A 49 -0.08 -15.04 13.45
N THR A 50 0.20 -14.53 14.64
CA THR A 50 -0.36 -13.26 15.13
C THR A 50 0.51 -12.06 14.78
N GLN A 51 1.64 -12.29 14.10
CA GLN A 51 2.55 -11.24 13.66
C GLN A 51 1.84 -10.31 12.71
N GLU A 52 1.97 -9.01 12.96
CA GLU A 52 1.50 -7.99 12.03
C GLU A 52 2.27 -8.08 10.71
N GLY A 53 1.55 -7.89 9.61
CA GLY A 53 2.13 -7.84 8.28
C GLY A 53 3.10 -6.67 8.10
N PHE A 54 4.01 -6.81 7.16
CA PHE A 54 4.91 -5.75 6.73
C PHE A 54 4.23 -4.81 5.72
N LEU A 55 4.88 -3.71 5.37
CA LEU A 55 4.32 -2.76 4.42
C LEU A 55 3.93 -3.41 3.08
N ASP A 56 4.70 -4.37 2.60
CA ASP A 56 4.40 -5.10 1.35
C ASP A 56 3.10 -5.90 1.44
N ASP A 57 2.79 -6.50 2.60
CA ASP A 57 1.51 -7.17 2.79
C ASP A 57 0.34 -6.21 2.62
N TYR A 58 0.41 -5.04 3.26
CA TYR A 58 -0.64 -4.02 3.17
C TYR A 58 -0.73 -3.41 1.77
N ALA A 59 0.39 -2.96 1.21
CA ALA A 59 0.41 -2.25 -0.07
C ALA A 59 -0.09 -3.11 -1.23
N TYR A 60 0.29 -4.40 -1.28
CA TYR A 60 -0.17 -5.29 -2.33
C TYR A 60 -1.62 -5.75 -2.16
N VAL A 61 -2.12 -5.90 -0.93
CA VAL A 61 -3.54 -6.16 -0.69
C VAL A 61 -4.39 -4.95 -1.06
N GLU A 62 -4.00 -3.76 -0.64
CA GLU A 62 -4.65 -2.50 -1.03
C GLU A 62 -4.71 -2.35 -2.55
N LYS A 63 -3.56 -2.58 -3.25
CA LYS A 63 -3.50 -2.58 -4.71
C LYS A 63 -4.51 -3.55 -5.32
N ALA A 64 -4.58 -4.77 -4.82
CA ALA A 64 -5.50 -5.80 -5.32
C ALA A 64 -6.99 -5.39 -5.16
N LEU A 65 -7.34 -4.78 -4.04
CA LEU A 65 -8.69 -4.25 -3.80
C LEU A 65 -9.03 -3.10 -4.76
N LEU A 66 -8.07 -2.20 -5.02
CA LEU A 66 -8.24 -1.16 -6.03
C LEU A 66 -8.35 -1.75 -7.44
N ASP A 67 -7.60 -2.80 -7.77
CA ASP A 67 -7.69 -3.49 -9.06
C ASP A 67 -9.06 -4.16 -9.27
N LEU A 68 -9.65 -4.76 -8.24
CA LEU A 68 -11.01 -5.30 -8.24
C LEU A 68 -12.04 -4.19 -8.43
N TYR A 69 -11.93 -3.10 -7.67
CA TYR A 69 -12.82 -1.95 -7.81
C TYR A 69 -12.80 -1.37 -9.23
N ASP A 70 -11.65 -1.33 -9.87
CA ASP A 70 -11.52 -0.79 -11.23
C ASP A 70 -12.31 -1.59 -12.27
N VAL A 71 -12.56 -2.88 -12.04
CA VAL A 71 -13.23 -3.76 -13.02
C VAL A 71 -14.70 -4.00 -12.74
N ASP A 72 -15.10 -4.12 -11.45
CA ASP A 72 -16.49 -4.42 -11.09
C ASP A 72 -17.25 -3.24 -10.46
N LYS A 73 -16.52 -2.17 -10.10
CA LYS A 73 -17.05 -0.96 -9.42
C LYS A 73 -17.80 -1.25 -8.11
N ASN A 74 -17.57 -2.42 -7.51
CA ASN A 74 -18.17 -2.73 -6.23
C ASN A 74 -17.57 -1.86 -5.12
N PRO A 75 -18.36 -0.97 -4.48
CA PRO A 75 -17.86 0.00 -3.52
C PRO A 75 -17.19 -0.63 -2.30
N ARG A 76 -17.52 -1.88 -1.98
CA ARG A 76 -16.90 -2.63 -0.89
C ARG A 76 -15.38 -2.71 -1.02
N TRP A 77 -14.87 -2.91 -2.25
CA TRP A 77 -13.43 -2.98 -2.48
C TRP A 77 -12.74 -1.64 -2.21
N LEU A 78 -13.36 -0.54 -2.66
CA LEU A 78 -12.83 0.79 -2.41
C LEU A 78 -12.86 1.15 -0.91
N GLU A 79 -13.94 0.81 -0.20
CA GLU A 79 -14.03 1.02 1.25
C GLU A 79 -12.91 0.28 1.96
N LYS A 80 -12.70 -1.01 1.63
CA LYS A 80 -11.61 -1.80 2.21
C LYS A 80 -10.23 -1.27 1.83
N ALA A 81 -10.01 -0.86 0.59
CA ALA A 81 -8.74 -0.24 0.19
C ALA A 81 -8.44 1.02 1.03
N ARG A 82 -9.43 1.83 1.34
CA ARG A 82 -9.29 2.98 2.24
C ARG A 82 -8.96 2.60 3.68
N ASP A 83 -9.60 1.55 4.21
CA ASP A 83 -9.28 1.03 5.53
C ASP A 83 -7.80 0.61 5.59
N PHE A 84 -7.32 -0.12 4.57
CA PHE A 84 -5.91 -0.50 4.45
C PHE A 84 -5.00 0.72 4.36
N ASN A 85 -5.35 1.69 3.52
CA ASN A 85 -4.57 2.90 3.36
C ASN A 85 -4.47 3.70 4.66
N ALA A 86 -5.54 3.84 5.42
CA ALA A 86 -5.53 4.51 6.72
C ALA A 86 -4.52 3.86 7.67
N LEU A 87 -4.47 2.53 7.73
CA LEU A 87 -3.49 1.81 8.53
C LEU A 87 -2.06 1.96 7.98
N VAL A 88 -1.88 1.95 6.66
CA VAL A 88 -0.57 2.20 6.03
C VAL A 88 -0.03 3.57 6.44
N LEU A 89 -0.84 4.61 6.37
CA LEU A 89 -0.45 5.96 6.76
C LEU A 89 -0.19 6.08 8.27
N GLN A 90 -1.00 5.43 9.09
CA GLN A 90 -0.86 5.47 10.53
C GLN A 90 0.37 4.71 11.03
N ARG A 91 0.64 3.52 10.46
CA ARG A 91 1.61 2.58 11.01
C ARG A 91 2.96 2.59 10.33
N PHE A 92 3.01 2.92 9.05
CA PHE A 92 4.22 2.81 8.24
C PHE A 92 4.74 4.16 7.75
N LEU A 93 3.91 5.19 7.58
CA LEU A 93 4.40 6.50 7.15
C LEU A 93 5.08 7.23 8.32
N GLU A 94 6.36 7.53 8.18
CA GLU A 94 7.09 8.39 9.10
C GLU A 94 6.79 9.86 8.78
N GLN A 95 6.13 10.54 9.73
CA GLN A 95 5.63 11.90 9.49
C GLN A 95 6.75 12.93 9.28
N ASP A 96 7.88 12.77 9.94
CA ASP A 96 8.98 13.74 9.86
C ASP A 96 9.76 13.63 8.52
N SER A 97 10.10 12.41 8.12
CA SER A 97 10.87 12.18 6.89
C SER A 97 10.00 12.04 5.63
N GLY A 98 8.73 11.68 5.78
CA GLY A 98 7.86 11.30 4.66
C GLY A 98 8.16 9.93 4.06
N LYS A 99 9.04 9.14 4.65
CA LYS A 99 9.41 7.80 4.16
C LYS A 99 8.52 6.73 4.75
N PHE A 100 8.37 5.63 4.03
CA PHE A 100 7.67 4.45 4.50
C PHE A 100 8.62 3.47 5.18
N LEU A 101 8.28 3.07 6.41
CA LEU A 101 8.95 2.00 7.14
C LEU A 101 8.56 0.64 6.55
N TYR A 102 9.46 -0.33 6.62
CA TYR A 102 9.16 -1.72 6.21
C TYR A 102 8.28 -2.44 7.24
N ALA A 103 8.61 -2.31 8.54
CA ALA A 103 7.82 -2.85 9.63
C ALA A 103 6.96 -1.76 10.29
N ALA A 104 5.78 -2.14 10.78
CA ALA A 104 4.89 -1.24 11.49
C ALA A 104 5.55 -0.65 12.73
N ARG A 105 5.27 0.62 13.03
CA ARG A 105 5.67 1.24 14.29
C ARG A 105 4.99 0.52 15.45
N ALA A 106 5.76 0.17 16.49
CA ALA A 106 5.19 -0.35 17.71
C ALA A 106 4.15 0.62 18.26
N ALA A 107 2.97 0.10 18.63
CA ALA A 107 1.98 0.92 19.33
C ALA A 107 2.64 1.46 20.62
N SER A 108 2.48 2.76 20.89
CA SER A 108 3.13 3.50 21.98
C SER A 108 2.77 3.05 23.40
N SER A 109 2.11 1.91 23.57
CA SER A 109 1.68 1.35 24.87
C SER A 109 2.53 0.20 25.39
N ALA A 110 3.60 -0.20 24.72
CA ALA A 110 4.49 -1.26 25.21
C ALA A 110 5.72 -0.65 25.92
N SER A 111 5.53 -0.16 27.14
CA SER A 111 6.62 -0.03 28.12
C SER A 111 7.03 -1.43 28.59
N SER A 112 7.72 -2.19 27.76
CA SER A 112 8.39 -3.41 28.22
C SER A 112 9.79 -3.05 28.67
N SER A 113 10.00 -3.03 29.97
CA SER A 113 11.28 -3.03 30.64
C SER A 113 12.02 -4.34 30.30
N SER A 114 12.70 -4.40 29.18
CA SER A 114 13.73 -5.38 28.89
C SER A 114 15.04 -4.65 28.69
N SER A 115 15.87 -4.72 29.70
CA SER A 115 17.26 -4.26 29.72
C SER A 115 18.09 -5.12 28.76
N GLY A 116 18.88 -4.48 27.89
CA GLY A 116 19.95 -5.17 27.22
C GLY A 116 20.10 -4.84 25.74
N SER A 117 21.27 -5.10 25.23
CA SER A 117 21.83 -4.84 23.91
C SER A 117 20.99 -5.25 22.69
N THR A 118 19.92 -6.02 22.88
CA THR A 118 18.96 -6.43 21.84
C THR A 118 18.02 -5.28 21.40
N GLN A 119 17.86 -4.26 22.25
CA GLN A 119 16.99 -3.12 21.97
C GLN A 119 17.60 -2.13 20.96
N ALA A 120 18.90 -2.09 20.85
CA ALA A 120 19.60 -1.21 19.88
C ALA A 120 19.43 -1.72 18.43
N LEU A 121 19.33 -3.03 18.21
CA LEU A 121 19.07 -3.62 16.90
C LEU A 121 17.59 -3.52 16.50
N ALA A 122 16.67 -3.55 17.47
CA ALA A 122 15.23 -3.39 17.23
C ALA A 122 14.83 -1.94 16.92
N SER A 123 15.69 -0.96 17.19
CA SER A 123 15.42 0.46 16.92
C SER A 123 15.94 0.94 15.56
N ALA A 124 16.64 0.12 14.79
CA ALA A 124 17.08 0.48 13.44
C ALA A 124 15.87 0.56 12.50
N LYS A 125 15.49 1.78 12.12
CA LYS A 125 14.41 2.01 11.15
C LYS A 125 14.83 1.47 9.79
N THR A 126 14.11 0.48 9.29
CA THR A 126 14.30 -0.03 7.91
C THR A 126 13.22 0.58 7.02
N TYR A 127 13.63 1.28 5.98
CA TYR A 127 12.72 1.88 5.01
C TYR A 127 12.50 0.93 3.82
N ALA A 128 11.27 0.88 3.33
CA ALA A 128 10.84 -0.02 2.23
C ALA A 128 11.02 0.64 0.85
N THR A 129 12.18 1.27 0.60
CA THR A 129 12.37 2.13 -0.58
C THR A 129 12.91 1.41 -1.81
N THR A 130 13.51 0.22 -1.65
CA THR A 130 14.17 -0.49 -2.75
C THR A 130 13.33 -1.61 -3.30
N ASP A 131 13.43 -1.79 -4.61
CA ASP A 131 12.88 -2.94 -5.32
C ASP A 131 13.79 -4.17 -5.09
N GLY A 132 13.18 -5.34 -5.08
CA GLY A 132 13.86 -6.61 -5.01
C GLY A 132 13.43 -7.51 -6.16
N THR A 133 13.02 -8.75 -5.83
CA THR A 133 12.44 -9.68 -6.81
C THR A 133 11.10 -9.18 -7.38
N TRP A 134 10.45 -8.31 -6.63
CA TRP A 134 9.19 -7.62 -7.00
C TRP A 134 9.30 -6.13 -6.66
N PRO A 135 8.36 -5.29 -7.17
CA PRO A 135 8.36 -3.86 -6.91
C PRO A 135 8.36 -3.51 -5.41
N GLY A 136 9.14 -2.54 -5.02
CA GLY A 136 9.27 -2.13 -3.63
C GLY A 136 7.97 -1.63 -3.03
N ALA A 137 7.72 -2.00 -1.78
CA ALA A 137 6.45 -1.73 -1.09
C ALA A 137 6.12 -0.23 -1.01
N ALA A 138 7.12 0.64 -0.83
CA ALA A 138 6.91 2.08 -0.80
C ALA A 138 6.43 2.63 -2.15
N GLY A 139 7.01 2.14 -3.26
CA GLY A 139 6.56 2.50 -4.60
C GLY A 139 5.10 2.12 -4.84
N VAL A 140 4.73 0.88 -4.46
CA VAL A 140 3.34 0.39 -4.56
C VAL A 140 2.38 1.19 -3.66
N ALA A 141 2.77 1.51 -2.42
CA ALA A 141 1.95 2.31 -1.52
C ALA A 141 1.73 3.73 -2.06
N ILE A 142 2.78 4.36 -2.62
CA ILE A 142 2.65 5.70 -3.23
C ILE A 142 1.75 5.64 -4.48
N GLU A 143 1.86 4.59 -5.30
CA GLU A 143 0.96 4.40 -6.44
C GLU A 143 -0.50 4.25 -6.00
N ASN A 144 -0.76 3.52 -4.92
CA ASN A 144 -2.10 3.39 -4.33
C ASN A 144 -2.65 4.75 -3.87
N LEU A 145 -1.84 5.60 -3.22
CA LEU A 145 -2.24 6.97 -2.86
C LEU A 145 -2.69 7.78 -4.08
N ILE A 146 -1.91 7.73 -5.17
CA ILE A 146 -2.24 8.45 -6.41
C ILE A 146 -3.55 7.93 -7.01
N ARG A 147 -3.78 6.62 -6.96
CA ARG A 147 -5.05 6.02 -7.42
C ARG A 147 -6.23 6.43 -6.56
N LEU A 148 -6.08 6.42 -5.23
CA LEU A 148 -7.13 6.84 -4.30
C LEU A 148 -7.52 8.31 -4.49
N ASP A 149 -6.57 9.19 -4.82
CA ASP A 149 -6.86 10.60 -5.08
C ASP A 149 -7.77 10.81 -6.30
N ALA A 150 -7.66 9.97 -7.30
CA ALA A 150 -8.49 10.01 -8.50
C ALA A 150 -9.92 9.46 -8.30
N LEU A 151 -10.20 8.86 -7.13
CA LEU A 151 -11.49 8.26 -6.79
C LEU A 151 -12.33 9.22 -5.92
N PRO A 152 -13.67 9.00 -5.80
CA PRO A 152 -14.52 9.83 -4.95
C PRO A 152 -13.93 10.01 -3.55
N LYS A 153 -13.71 11.24 -3.11
CA LYS A 153 -12.98 11.54 -1.85
C LYS A 153 -13.83 11.40 -0.60
N VAL A 154 -15.13 11.41 -0.74
CA VAL A 154 -16.07 11.34 0.39
C VAL A 154 -16.43 9.88 0.65
N ALA A 155 -16.20 9.43 1.87
CA ALA A 155 -16.66 8.13 2.35
C ALA A 155 -18.18 8.16 2.62
N ARG A 156 -18.80 6.98 2.81
CA ARG A 156 -20.25 6.89 3.11
C ARG A 156 -20.67 7.62 4.39
N ASP A 157 -19.77 7.76 5.35
CA ASP A 157 -19.97 8.48 6.60
C ASP A 157 -19.78 10.00 6.48
N GLY A 158 -19.51 10.51 5.27
CA GLY A 158 -19.28 11.93 5.01
C GLY A 158 -17.86 12.40 5.32
N THR A 159 -16.95 11.55 5.78
CA THR A 159 -15.57 11.93 6.04
C THR A 159 -14.79 12.14 4.73
N THR A 160 -13.94 13.16 4.72
CA THR A 160 -13.03 13.42 3.60
C THR A 160 -11.68 12.77 3.89
N GLY A 161 -11.18 11.98 2.95
CA GLY A 161 -9.85 11.38 3.03
C GLY A 161 -8.72 12.42 3.08
N PRO A 162 -7.49 12.02 3.42
CA PRO A 162 -6.33 12.89 3.44
C PRO A 162 -5.98 13.40 2.03
N ASP A 163 -5.13 14.43 1.96
CA ASP A 163 -4.53 14.85 0.68
C ASP A 163 -3.49 13.81 0.23
N TYR A 164 -3.97 12.80 -0.49
CA TYR A 164 -3.16 11.69 -0.97
C TYR A 164 -2.02 12.15 -1.88
N LEU A 165 -2.24 13.16 -2.73
CA LEU A 165 -1.21 13.66 -3.63
C LEU A 165 -0.12 14.42 -2.88
N ALA A 166 -0.45 15.18 -1.83
CA ALA A 166 0.54 15.84 -1.00
C ALA A 166 1.43 14.81 -0.30
N ILE A 167 0.85 13.73 0.23
CA ILE A 167 1.60 12.64 0.86
C ILE A 167 2.51 11.95 -0.18
N ALA A 168 1.99 11.59 -1.34
CA ALA A 168 2.76 10.98 -2.43
C ALA A 168 3.95 11.84 -2.86
N ARG A 169 3.73 13.14 -3.07
CA ARG A 169 4.80 14.10 -3.43
C ARG A 169 5.89 14.13 -2.37
N ARG A 170 5.52 14.23 -1.10
CA ARG A 170 6.48 14.29 -0.01
C ARG A 170 7.30 13.00 0.09
N SER A 171 6.67 11.84 -0.04
CA SER A 171 7.34 10.54 0.03
C SER A 171 8.31 10.32 -1.14
N LEU A 172 7.94 10.74 -2.35
CA LEU A 172 8.83 10.70 -3.52
C LEU A 172 9.99 11.67 -3.37
N ALA A 173 9.74 12.90 -2.91
CA ALA A 173 10.79 13.88 -2.66
C ALA A 173 11.80 13.40 -1.61
N ALA A 174 11.33 12.76 -0.55
CA ALA A 174 12.18 12.18 0.50
C ALA A 174 13.11 11.06 0.00
N SER A 175 12.77 10.43 -1.12
CA SER A 175 13.56 9.37 -1.77
C SER A 175 14.27 9.82 -3.05
N GLY A 176 14.15 11.10 -3.41
CA GLY A 176 14.65 11.65 -4.67
C GLY A 176 16.13 11.39 -4.91
N ARG A 177 16.97 11.58 -3.88
CA ARG A 177 18.41 11.29 -3.97
C ARG A 177 18.68 9.80 -4.24
N ALA A 178 18.04 8.90 -3.51
CA ALA A 178 18.21 7.46 -3.69
C ALA A 178 17.80 7.00 -5.11
N MET A 179 16.68 7.54 -5.63
CA MET A 179 16.24 7.26 -7.00
C MET A 179 17.23 7.77 -8.07
N GLN A 180 17.96 8.86 -7.80
CA GLN A 180 18.99 9.37 -8.71
C GLN A 180 20.28 8.55 -8.63
N GLU A 181 20.69 8.12 -7.44
CA GLU A 181 21.90 7.32 -7.23
C GLU A 181 21.76 5.89 -7.76
N ASP A 182 20.59 5.27 -7.59
CA ASP A 182 20.30 3.92 -8.11
C ASP A 182 18.84 3.83 -8.64
N PRO A 183 18.61 4.26 -9.88
CA PRO A 183 17.26 4.24 -10.47
C PRO A 183 16.71 2.82 -10.68
N VAL A 184 17.58 1.82 -10.84
CA VAL A 184 17.15 0.43 -11.06
C VAL A 184 16.58 -0.15 -9.77
N ALA A 185 17.26 0.06 -8.65
CA ALA A 185 16.78 -0.37 -7.35
C ALA A 185 15.55 0.42 -6.84
N HIS A 186 15.11 1.44 -7.57
CA HIS A 186 13.95 2.27 -7.21
C HIS A 186 12.95 2.41 -8.36
N ALA A 187 12.89 1.43 -9.26
CA ALA A 187 12.05 1.48 -10.46
C ALA A 187 10.56 1.66 -10.12
N SER A 188 10.05 0.99 -9.07
CA SER A 188 8.67 1.15 -8.61
C SER A 188 8.33 2.58 -8.18
N MET A 189 9.28 3.26 -7.54
CA MET A 189 9.11 4.66 -7.13
C MET A 189 9.16 5.61 -8.34
N LEU A 190 9.98 5.30 -9.35
CA LEU A 190 10.02 6.06 -10.61
C LEU A 190 8.71 5.90 -11.39
N VAL A 191 8.10 4.72 -11.40
CA VAL A 191 6.76 4.48 -11.98
C VAL A 191 5.70 5.32 -11.24
N ALA A 192 5.75 5.35 -9.90
CA ALA A 192 4.85 6.19 -9.11
C ALA A 192 5.07 7.69 -9.38
N LEU A 193 6.33 8.15 -9.54
CA LEU A 193 6.66 9.53 -9.91
C LEU A 193 6.10 9.89 -11.29
N GLU A 194 6.29 9.04 -12.27
CA GLU A 194 5.75 9.23 -13.63
C GLU A 194 4.23 9.38 -13.59
N ARG A 195 3.53 8.50 -12.87
CA ARG A 195 2.08 8.58 -12.69
C ARG A 195 1.65 9.89 -12.02
N LEU A 196 2.36 10.33 -10.97
CA LEU A 196 2.10 11.60 -10.29
C LEU A 196 2.25 12.81 -11.23
N LEU A 197 3.27 12.80 -12.09
CA LEU A 197 3.51 13.87 -13.07
C LEU A 197 2.40 13.94 -14.12
N ARG A 198 1.87 12.80 -14.56
CA ARG A 198 0.72 12.76 -15.50
C ARG A 198 -0.55 13.38 -14.91
N VAL A 199 -0.83 13.15 -13.61
CA VAL A 199 -1.98 13.79 -12.95
C VAL A 199 -1.87 15.32 -13.01
N ARG A 200 -0.66 15.88 -12.80
CA ARG A 200 -0.44 17.36 -12.87
C ARG A 200 -0.70 17.95 -14.26
N THR A 201 -0.33 17.25 -15.32
CA THR A 201 -0.52 17.74 -16.69
C THR A 201 -1.98 17.79 -17.10
N SER A 202 -2.82 16.92 -16.54
CA SER A 202 -4.26 16.89 -16.82
C SER A 202 -5.04 18.08 -16.22
N PHE A 203 -4.50 18.73 -15.18
CA PHE A 203 -5.13 19.89 -14.51
C PHE A 203 -4.61 21.24 -15.04
N GLY A 204 -3.58 21.25 -15.87
CA GLY A 204 -2.96 22.47 -16.42
C GLY A 204 -3.44 22.88 -17.82
N GLN A 205 -4.42 22.19 -18.41
CA GLN A 205 -4.95 22.45 -19.76
C GLN A 205 -6.41 22.95 -19.78
N ASN A 206 -6.91 23.50 -18.67
CA ASN A 206 -8.21 24.20 -18.64
C ASN A 206 -8.01 25.68 -18.36
#